data_6b15bef49494d6cd9aef27b8c9531bf1
#
_entry.id   6b15bef49494d6cd9aef27b8c9531bf1
#
_cell.length_a   1.000
_cell.length_b   1.000
_cell.length_c   1.000
_cell.angle_alpha   90.00
_cell.angle_beta   90.00
_cell.angle_gamma   90.00
#
_symmetry.space_group_name_H-M   'P 1'
#
loop_
_entity.id
_entity.type
_entity.pdbx_description
1 polymer ?
#
loop_
_entity_poly.entity_id
_entity_poly.type
_entity_poly.pdbx_seq_one_letter_code
_entity_poly.pdbx_strand_id
1 'polypeptide(L)'
;MDFIYQDPYPILKDDTQYKKLTSDYVKVEQFGDREILTVDPKALELMAQEAMNDVSFMLRTAHLQKLNNILNDPEATDNDRFVAYNLLQNASVAVEGQLPSCQDTGTAIVMAKKGENVYTGVDDAEWLSRGIFNTFQNKNLRYSQIVPISMFEEKNSGSNLPAQIDIYAKKGASYEFLFLTKGGGSANKTFLYQKTKSLLNEKSMEEFVREKIKDLGTSACPPYHLALVIGGTSAEANLAAVKKASAGYFDHLPTTGNMAGQAFRDLEWEQKVLQYCQESAIGAQFGGKYFAHDVRVIRLPRHAASCPVGLGVSCSADRNIKGKITKDGVFLEQLEVNPQQFLPAVPPHLEAAVEVDLNRPMSEILAELSKYPIKTRLKLNGTLIVARDIAHAKIKELLDAGKPMPEYFKNHPVYYAGPAKTPDGMPSGSFGPTTAGRMDVYVEEFQKAGGSMIMLAKGNRTKEVMEACKTYGGFYLGSIGGPAAILAQDNILKVEVVDFEELGMEAVRKITVKDFPAFIITDDKGNDFFANL
;
A
#
# COMPACT_ATOMS: atom_id res chain seq x y z
N MET A 1 -5.60 47.65 -0.45
CA MET A 1 -5.89 46.26 -0.02
C MET A 1 -4.92 45.97 1.10
N ASP A 2 -5.43 45.61 2.27
CA ASP A 2 -4.58 45.30 3.43
C ASP A 2 -3.94 43.92 3.27
N PHE A 3 -2.76 43.72 3.85
CA PHE A 3 -2.10 42.42 3.89
C PHE A 3 -2.84 41.49 4.84
N ILE A 4 -3.31 40.35 4.29
CA ILE A 4 -3.96 39.28 5.06
C ILE A 4 -3.15 38.00 4.86
N TYR A 5 -2.67 37.41 5.95
CA TYR A 5 -2.04 36.09 5.95
C TYR A 5 -3.00 35.05 6.53
N GLN A 6 -3.09 33.92 5.83
CA GLN A 6 -3.82 32.74 6.31
C GLN A 6 -2.94 31.51 6.09
N ASP A 7 -2.94 30.59 7.09
CA ASP A 7 -2.40 29.25 6.88
C ASP A 7 -3.17 28.58 5.73
N PRO A 8 -2.50 28.10 4.67
CA PRO A 8 -3.19 27.41 3.57
C PRO A 8 -4.01 26.21 4.02
N TYR A 9 -3.64 25.57 5.11
CA TYR A 9 -4.26 24.35 5.62
C TYR A 9 -4.75 24.51 7.07
N PRO A 10 -5.80 25.30 7.33
CA PRO A 10 -6.30 25.54 8.68
C PRO A 10 -7.04 24.29 9.20
N ILE A 11 -6.37 23.46 9.96
CA ILE A 11 -6.99 22.31 10.64
C ILE A 11 -7.80 22.83 11.83
N LEU A 12 -9.13 22.67 11.79
CA LEU A 12 -10.05 23.27 12.76
C LEU A 12 -10.02 22.56 14.12
N LYS A 13 -9.71 21.26 14.14
CA LYS A 13 -9.59 20.48 15.38
C LYS A 13 -8.64 19.29 15.20
N ASP A 14 -8.12 18.78 16.31
CA ASP A 14 -7.44 17.49 16.39
C ASP A 14 -8.15 16.63 17.44
N ASP A 15 -8.90 15.63 16.99
CA ASP A 15 -9.60 14.66 17.83
C ASP A 15 -8.85 13.32 17.95
N THR A 16 -7.59 13.31 17.54
CA THR A 16 -6.71 12.13 17.62
C THR A 16 -6.51 11.72 19.08
N GLN A 17 -6.75 10.45 19.36
CA GLN A 17 -6.39 9.87 20.66
C GLN A 17 -4.91 9.57 20.69
N TYR A 18 -4.21 10.08 21.70
CA TYR A 18 -2.77 9.92 21.85
C TYR A 18 -2.43 9.10 23.08
N LYS A 19 -1.48 8.17 22.95
CA LYS A 19 -0.75 7.57 24.06
C LYS A 19 0.51 8.40 24.36
N LYS A 20 0.83 8.55 25.63
CA LYS A 20 2.08 9.17 26.06
C LYS A 20 3.21 8.14 26.04
N LEU A 21 4.29 8.43 25.34
CA LEU A 21 5.48 7.59 25.31
C LEU A 21 6.36 7.87 26.54
N THR A 22 6.65 9.15 26.79
CA THR A 22 7.47 9.60 27.94
C THR A 22 7.31 11.09 28.19
N SER A 23 7.71 11.55 29.36
CA SER A 23 7.91 12.98 29.69
C SER A 23 9.37 13.33 29.95
N ASP A 24 10.30 12.36 29.88
CA ASP A 24 11.68 12.55 30.33
C ASP A 24 12.55 13.36 29.35
N TYR A 25 12.11 13.50 28.10
CA TYR A 25 12.88 14.12 27.03
C TYR A 25 12.44 15.53 26.67
N VAL A 26 11.66 16.19 27.53
CA VAL A 26 11.17 17.54 27.30
C VAL A 26 11.42 18.42 28.53
N LYS A 27 11.77 19.68 28.26
CA LYS A 27 11.99 20.69 29.30
C LYS A 27 11.57 22.05 28.75
N VAL A 28 10.94 22.86 29.59
CA VAL A 28 10.67 24.26 29.27
C VAL A 28 11.75 25.12 29.91
N GLU A 29 12.39 25.95 29.11
CA GLU A 29 13.42 26.89 29.53
C GLU A 29 13.00 28.31 29.17
N GLN A 30 13.38 29.29 30.01
CA GLN A 30 13.14 30.70 29.74
C GLN A 30 14.31 31.31 28.97
N PHE A 31 13.99 31.95 27.84
CA PHE A 31 14.91 32.73 27.06
C PHE A 31 14.38 34.17 26.90
N GLY A 32 14.80 35.05 27.78
CA GLY A 32 14.21 36.37 27.91
C GLY A 32 12.76 36.29 28.39
N ASP A 33 11.85 36.83 27.60
CA ASP A 33 10.39 36.79 27.81
C ASP A 33 9.68 35.61 27.13
N ARG A 34 10.43 34.68 26.52
CA ARG A 34 9.89 33.53 25.77
C ARG A 34 10.15 32.23 26.49
N GLU A 35 9.16 31.34 26.42
CA GLU A 35 9.32 29.94 26.78
C GLU A 35 9.81 29.16 25.57
N ILE A 36 10.91 28.43 25.76
CA ILE A 36 11.48 27.52 24.75
C ILE A 36 11.27 26.08 25.22
N LEU A 37 10.67 25.28 24.37
CA LEU A 37 10.58 23.82 24.56
C LEU A 37 11.89 23.20 24.11
N THR A 38 12.73 22.82 25.05
CA THR A 38 13.95 22.07 24.77
C THR A 38 13.62 20.59 24.74
N VAL A 39 13.98 19.94 23.65
CA VAL A 39 13.69 18.53 23.37
C VAL A 39 15.01 17.76 23.27
N ASP A 40 15.22 16.77 24.13
CA ASP A 40 16.35 15.83 24.00
C ASP A 40 16.20 15.09 22.64
N PRO A 41 17.26 14.98 21.84
CA PRO A 41 17.24 14.26 20.57
C PRO A 41 16.72 12.82 20.64
N LYS A 42 16.87 12.16 21.77
CA LYS A 42 16.30 10.83 22.04
C LYS A 42 14.78 10.78 21.89
N ALA A 43 14.10 11.91 22.08
CA ALA A 43 12.65 11.99 21.83
C ALA A 43 12.32 11.75 20.35
N LEU A 44 13.13 12.28 19.43
CA LEU A 44 12.95 12.10 17.99
C LEU A 44 13.22 10.66 17.57
N GLU A 45 14.30 10.07 18.08
CA GLU A 45 14.66 8.68 17.87
C GLU A 45 13.56 7.73 18.37
N LEU A 46 13.14 7.90 19.65
CA LEU A 46 12.07 7.11 20.25
C LEU A 46 10.76 7.22 19.48
N MET A 47 10.34 8.45 19.15
CA MET A 47 9.07 8.66 18.43
C MET A 47 9.10 8.01 17.04
N ALA A 48 10.17 8.16 16.27
CA ALA A 48 10.28 7.55 14.96
C ALA A 48 10.33 6.02 15.04
N GLN A 49 11.05 5.47 16.04
CA GLN A 49 11.12 4.04 16.28
C GLN A 49 9.73 3.45 16.60
N GLU A 50 9.01 4.03 17.55
CA GLU A 50 7.69 3.57 17.94
C GLU A 50 6.65 3.78 16.85
N ALA A 51 6.71 4.89 16.12
CA ALA A 51 5.82 5.15 14.99
C ALA A 51 5.98 4.10 13.88
N MET A 52 7.22 3.76 13.49
CA MET A 52 7.49 2.75 12.47
C MET A 52 7.10 1.34 12.96
N ASN A 53 7.29 1.05 14.24
CA ASN A 53 6.80 -0.20 14.84
C ASN A 53 5.28 -0.29 14.73
N ASP A 54 4.58 0.71 15.26
CA ASP A 54 3.12 0.69 15.34
C ASP A 54 2.46 0.57 13.96
N VAL A 55 2.88 1.37 12.96
CA VAL A 55 2.30 1.30 11.61
C VAL A 55 2.63 0.01 10.85
N SER A 56 3.65 -0.72 11.28
CA SER A 56 3.99 -2.00 10.65
C SER A 56 3.08 -3.14 11.10
N PHE A 57 2.52 -3.03 12.31
CA PHE A 57 1.80 -4.13 12.96
C PHE A 57 0.35 -3.79 13.33
N MET A 58 0.00 -2.52 13.44
CA MET A 58 -1.32 -2.06 13.89
C MET A 58 -1.97 -1.12 12.88
N LEU A 59 -3.28 -1.01 12.96
CA LEU A 59 -4.10 -0.14 12.11
C LEU A 59 -4.96 0.80 12.99
N ARG A 60 -5.47 1.87 12.40
CA ARG A 60 -6.44 2.75 13.06
C ARG A 60 -7.75 2.02 13.32
N THR A 61 -8.33 2.23 14.48
CA THR A 61 -9.68 1.73 14.84
C THR A 61 -10.71 2.09 13.77
N ALA A 62 -10.69 3.32 13.26
CA ALA A 62 -11.61 3.77 12.22
C ALA A 62 -11.45 3.01 10.89
N HIS A 63 -10.25 2.59 10.53
CA HIS A 63 -10.00 1.77 9.34
C HIS A 63 -10.58 0.36 9.52
N LEU A 64 -10.33 -0.28 10.67
CA LEU A 64 -10.88 -1.60 10.98
C LEU A 64 -12.41 -1.59 11.03
N GLN A 65 -13.01 -0.52 11.58
CA GLN A 65 -14.45 -0.34 11.56
C GLN A 65 -15.02 -0.29 10.14
N LYS A 66 -14.34 0.34 9.18
CA LYS A 66 -14.76 0.35 7.77
C LYS A 66 -14.74 -1.04 7.14
N LEU A 67 -13.73 -1.85 7.46
CA LEU A 67 -13.69 -3.25 7.03
C LEU A 67 -14.84 -4.05 7.63
N ASN A 68 -15.12 -3.87 8.93
CA ASN A 68 -16.27 -4.50 9.58
C ASN A 68 -17.60 -4.06 8.95
N ASN A 69 -17.74 -2.79 8.58
CA ASN A 69 -18.93 -2.28 7.92
C ASN A 69 -19.20 -2.97 6.57
N ILE A 70 -18.15 -3.34 5.82
CA ILE A 70 -18.31 -4.13 4.58
C ILE A 70 -18.94 -5.49 4.85
N LEU A 71 -18.55 -6.15 5.95
CA LEU A 71 -19.12 -7.44 6.33
C LEU A 71 -20.61 -7.36 6.66
N ASN A 72 -21.07 -6.21 7.14
CA ASN A 72 -22.43 -5.96 7.55
C ASN A 72 -23.29 -5.25 6.47
N ASP A 73 -22.71 -4.86 5.33
CA ASP A 73 -23.46 -4.24 4.23
C ASP A 73 -24.21 -5.32 3.42
N PRO A 74 -25.55 -5.27 3.35
CA PRO A 74 -26.31 -6.23 2.54
C PRO A 74 -26.02 -6.13 1.03
N GLU A 75 -25.52 -4.98 0.55
CA GLU A 75 -25.17 -4.76 -0.85
C GLU A 75 -23.73 -5.19 -1.18
N ALA A 76 -22.92 -5.53 -0.19
CA ALA A 76 -21.57 -6.03 -0.42
C ALA A 76 -21.62 -7.38 -1.14
N THR A 77 -20.74 -7.57 -2.13
CA THR A 77 -20.59 -8.86 -2.81
C THR A 77 -19.86 -9.85 -1.90
N ASP A 78 -19.91 -11.13 -2.24
CA ASP A 78 -19.13 -12.16 -1.54
C ASP A 78 -17.63 -11.90 -1.63
N ASN A 79 -17.17 -11.33 -2.75
CA ASN A 79 -15.77 -10.92 -2.89
C ASN A 79 -15.40 -9.75 -1.97
N ASP A 80 -16.25 -8.71 -1.86
CA ASP A 80 -16.02 -7.61 -0.92
C ASP A 80 -15.91 -8.13 0.53
N ARG A 81 -16.85 -9.02 0.93
CA ARG A 81 -16.83 -9.65 2.26
C ARG A 81 -15.60 -10.53 2.47
N PHE A 82 -15.22 -11.32 1.46
CA PHE A 82 -14.05 -12.18 1.53
C PHE A 82 -12.78 -11.37 1.75
N VAL A 83 -12.56 -10.30 0.98
CA VAL A 83 -11.38 -9.44 1.13
C VAL A 83 -11.40 -8.73 2.50
N ALA A 84 -12.52 -8.15 2.91
CA ALA A 84 -12.63 -7.45 4.19
C ALA A 84 -12.38 -8.40 5.37
N TYR A 85 -12.91 -9.61 5.34
CA TYR A 85 -12.69 -10.62 6.37
C TYR A 85 -11.22 -11.02 6.49
N ASN A 86 -10.56 -11.30 5.36
CA ASN A 86 -9.14 -11.63 5.34
C ASN A 86 -8.26 -10.48 5.85
N LEU A 87 -8.60 -9.22 5.55
CA LEU A 87 -7.88 -8.05 6.06
C LEU A 87 -8.04 -7.90 7.58
N LEU A 88 -9.23 -8.16 8.14
CA LEU A 88 -9.45 -8.15 9.59
C LEU A 88 -8.70 -9.29 10.29
N GLN A 89 -8.72 -10.50 9.72
CA GLN A 89 -7.92 -11.62 10.25
C GLN A 89 -6.43 -11.29 10.21
N ASN A 90 -5.96 -10.68 9.12
CA ASN A 90 -4.56 -10.26 8.98
C ASN A 90 -4.15 -9.23 10.05
N ALA A 91 -5.03 -8.27 10.37
CA ALA A 91 -4.78 -7.31 11.44
C ALA A 91 -4.65 -8.01 12.80
N SER A 92 -5.46 -9.06 13.03
CA SER A 92 -5.44 -9.87 14.27
C SER A 92 -4.15 -10.68 14.43
N VAL A 93 -3.54 -11.11 13.33
CA VAL A 93 -2.22 -11.78 13.35
C VAL A 93 -1.11 -10.74 13.50
N ALA A 94 -1.19 -9.64 12.73
CA ALA A 94 -0.11 -8.66 12.71
C ALA A 94 0.10 -7.95 14.06
N VAL A 95 -0.96 -7.69 14.82
CA VAL A 95 -0.88 -7.00 16.13
C VAL A 95 0.01 -7.74 17.16
N GLU A 96 0.27 -9.02 16.96
CA GLU A 96 1.21 -9.80 17.79
C GLU A 96 2.68 -9.36 17.65
N GLY A 97 2.99 -8.51 16.66
CA GLY A 97 4.28 -7.85 16.50
C GLY A 97 5.40 -8.71 15.89
N GLN A 98 5.08 -9.88 15.34
CA GLN A 98 6.03 -10.78 14.69
C GLN A 98 5.98 -10.68 13.18
N LEU A 99 4.80 -10.79 12.59
CA LEU A 99 4.54 -10.69 11.16
C LEU A 99 3.95 -9.32 10.84
N PRO A 100 4.65 -8.44 10.10
CA PRO A 100 4.08 -7.15 9.71
C PRO A 100 2.81 -7.35 8.86
N SER A 101 1.90 -6.39 8.93
CA SER A 101 0.60 -6.45 8.24
C SER A 101 0.71 -6.60 6.71
N CYS A 102 1.82 -6.14 6.14
CA CYS A 102 2.12 -6.22 4.70
C CYS A 102 3.56 -6.71 4.49
N GLN A 103 3.80 -7.50 3.45
CA GLN A 103 5.13 -7.95 3.06
C GLN A 103 6.01 -6.81 2.55
N ASP A 104 5.41 -5.80 1.93
CA ASP A 104 6.09 -4.57 1.54
C ASP A 104 5.97 -3.55 2.67
N THR A 105 6.93 -3.54 3.57
CA THR A 105 6.92 -2.66 4.74
C THR A 105 7.20 -1.20 4.40
N GLY A 106 7.59 -0.93 3.16
CA GLY A 106 7.53 0.37 2.51
C GLY A 106 8.67 1.32 2.82
N THR A 107 8.63 2.47 2.16
CA THR A 107 9.49 3.62 2.42
C THR A 107 8.94 4.41 3.59
N ALA A 108 9.80 4.73 4.56
CA ALA A 108 9.46 5.61 5.68
C ALA A 108 9.39 7.08 5.23
N ILE A 109 8.32 7.75 5.62
CA ILE A 109 8.07 9.15 5.30
C ILE A 109 7.67 9.87 6.59
N VAL A 110 8.29 11.02 6.85
CA VAL A 110 7.98 11.91 7.97
C VAL A 110 7.65 13.29 7.42
N MET A 111 6.45 13.77 7.72
CA MET A 111 6.03 15.14 7.43
C MET A 111 5.77 15.84 8.76
N ALA A 112 6.60 16.80 9.11
CA ALA A 112 6.57 17.42 10.43
C ALA A 112 6.39 18.93 10.38
N LYS A 113 5.87 19.51 11.49
CA LYS A 113 5.76 20.95 11.72
C LYS A 113 6.44 21.30 13.04
N LYS A 114 7.59 21.96 12.98
CA LYS A 114 8.37 22.39 14.14
C LYS A 114 8.03 23.83 14.54
N GLY A 115 7.61 24.01 15.78
CA GLY A 115 7.35 25.33 16.34
C GLY A 115 8.63 26.16 16.43
N GLU A 116 8.54 27.49 16.22
CA GLU A 116 9.69 28.39 16.33
C GLU A 116 10.29 28.46 17.75
N ASN A 117 9.54 28.03 18.75
CA ASN A 117 10.00 27.94 20.14
C ASN A 117 10.37 26.50 20.54
N VAL A 118 10.68 25.62 19.59
CA VAL A 118 11.17 24.26 19.84
C VAL A 118 12.65 24.18 19.49
N TYR A 119 13.48 23.81 20.46
CA TYR A 119 14.92 23.64 20.30
C TYR A 119 15.33 22.19 20.55
N THR A 120 16.01 21.59 19.58
CA THR A 120 16.52 20.21 19.63
C THR A 120 18.04 20.15 19.71
N GLY A 121 18.73 21.20 19.22
CA GLY A 121 20.19 21.32 19.23
C GLY A 121 20.94 20.35 18.30
N VAL A 122 20.25 19.69 17.39
CA VAL A 122 20.79 18.65 16.50
C VAL A 122 20.19 18.75 15.10
N ASP A 123 20.68 17.94 14.17
CA ASP A 123 19.98 17.65 12.93
C ASP A 123 18.82 16.68 13.21
N ASP A 124 17.60 17.20 13.19
CA ASP A 124 16.39 16.44 13.49
C ASP A 124 16.20 15.27 12.52
N ALA A 125 16.57 15.43 11.25
CA ALA A 125 16.43 14.38 10.25
C ALA A 125 17.38 13.20 10.53
N GLU A 126 18.58 13.45 11.04
CA GLU A 126 19.49 12.37 11.49
C GLU A 126 18.86 11.53 12.61
N TRP A 127 18.33 12.19 13.65
CA TRP A 127 17.78 11.47 14.81
C TRP A 127 16.47 10.73 14.50
N LEU A 128 15.61 11.31 13.66
CA LEU A 128 14.44 10.60 13.13
C LEU A 128 14.87 9.38 12.30
N SER A 129 15.90 9.52 11.46
CA SER A 129 16.44 8.40 10.67
C SER A 129 17.02 7.29 11.54
N ARG A 130 17.63 7.60 12.70
CA ARG A 130 18.12 6.61 13.68
C ARG A 130 16.97 5.76 14.21
N GLY A 131 15.86 6.37 14.60
CA GLY A 131 14.66 5.65 15.07
C GLY A 131 14.07 4.74 13.99
N ILE A 132 13.98 5.23 12.75
CA ILE A 132 13.55 4.42 11.59
C ILE A 132 14.50 3.23 11.40
N PHE A 133 15.81 3.48 11.36
CA PHE A 133 16.83 2.44 11.22
C PHE A 133 16.68 1.36 12.29
N ASN A 134 16.55 1.76 13.56
CA ASN A 134 16.42 0.82 14.69
C ASN A 134 15.23 -0.13 14.50
N THR A 135 14.08 0.38 14.08
CA THR A 135 12.90 -0.46 13.83
C THR A 135 13.15 -1.46 12.70
N PHE A 136 13.69 -1.01 11.57
CA PHE A 136 13.95 -1.91 10.43
C PHE A 136 15.05 -2.93 10.70
N GLN A 137 16.01 -2.64 11.60
CA GLN A 137 17.02 -3.63 12.03
C GLN A 137 16.43 -4.66 12.99
N ASN A 138 15.63 -4.22 13.98
CA ASN A 138 15.22 -5.04 15.11
C ASN A 138 13.90 -5.79 14.90
N LYS A 139 13.13 -5.43 13.87
CA LYS A 139 11.86 -6.07 13.54
C LYS A 139 11.93 -6.86 12.23
N ASN A 140 10.97 -7.74 12.01
CA ASN A 140 10.92 -8.59 10.82
C ASN A 140 10.40 -7.81 9.59
N LEU A 141 10.96 -6.62 9.34
CA LEU A 141 10.59 -5.74 8.24
C LEU A 141 11.52 -5.96 7.03
N ARG A 142 11.01 -5.64 5.85
CA ARG A 142 11.75 -5.77 4.59
C ARG A 142 12.51 -4.48 4.27
N TYR A 143 13.78 -4.61 3.85
CA TYR A 143 14.51 -3.49 3.27
C TYR A 143 14.09 -3.28 1.81
N SER A 144 13.34 -2.21 1.56
CA SER A 144 12.78 -1.89 0.25
C SER A 144 13.50 -0.74 -0.46
N GLN A 145 14.45 -0.08 0.22
CA GLN A 145 15.19 1.04 -0.37
C GLN A 145 16.35 0.56 -1.22
N ILE A 146 16.34 0.98 -2.48
CA ILE A 146 17.41 0.81 -3.45
C ILE A 146 18.16 2.14 -3.56
N VAL A 147 19.48 2.10 -3.51
CA VAL A 147 20.34 3.28 -3.62
C VAL A 147 21.15 3.23 -4.90
N PRO A 148 21.20 4.32 -5.68
CA PRO A 148 22.02 4.41 -6.87
C PRO A 148 23.50 4.55 -6.48
N ILE A 149 24.33 3.70 -7.06
CA ILE A 149 25.80 3.82 -6.95
C ILE A 149 26.35 4.58 -8.16
N SER A 150 25.72 4.40 -9.30
CA SER A 150 25.97 5.18 -10.52
C SER A 150 24.64 5.42 -11.26
N MET A 151 24.67 5.93 -12.48
CA MET A 151 23.46 6.14 -13.29
C MET A 151 22.67 4.84 -13.53
N PHE A 152 23.33 3.71 -13.62
CA PHE A 152 22.72 2.42 -13.95
C PHE A 152 23.00 1.31 -12.92
N GLU A 153 23.89 1.54 -11.96
CA GLU A 153 24.17 0.58 -10.90
C GLU A 153 23.40 0.95 -9.64
N GLU A 154 22.60 0.02 -9.15
CA GLU A 154 21.78 0.15 -7.94
C GLU A 154 22.05 -1.00 -6.97
N LYS A 155 21.94 -0.72 -5.66
CA LYS A 155 22.05 -1.74 -4.60
C LYS A 155 20.98 -1.53 -3.55
N ASN A 156 20.56 -2.60 -2.89
CA ASN A 156 19.72 -2.48 -1.71
C ASN A 156 20.51 -1.81 -0.58
N SER A 157 19.93 -0.82 0.09
CA SER A 157 20.61 -0.07 1.15
C SER A 157 20.96 -0.91 2.38
N GLY A 158 20.27 -2.03 2.60
CA GLY A 158 20.43 -2.89 3.79
C GLY A 158 19.97 -2.25 5.11
N SER A 159 19.37 -1.06 5.04
CA SER A 159 18.95 -0.28 6.21
C SER A 159 17.53 0.29 6.07
N ASN A 160 16.94 0.20 4.90
CA ASN A 160 15.71 0.89 4.49
C ASN A 160 15.81 2.44 4.55
N LEU A 161 17.02 2.99 4.58
CA LEU A 161 17.31 4.42 4.43
C LEU A 161 17.81 4.70 2.99
N PRO A 162 17.70 5.95 2.52
CA PRO A 162 17.17 7.13 3.21
C PRO A 162 15.65 7.10 3.35
N ALA A 163 15.15 7.76 4.39
CA ALA A 163 13.75 8.11 4.53
C ALA A 163 13.46 9.47 3.86
N GLN A 164 12.20 9.72 3.49
CA GLN A 164 11.78 11.08 3.17
C GLN A 164 11.42 11.81 4.46
N ILE A 165 12.09 12.94 4.77
CA ILE A 165 11.84 13.74 5.97
C ILE A 165 11.67 15.20 5.57
N ASP A 166 10.45 15.72 5.75
CA ASP A 166 10.09 17.11 5.47
C ASP A 166 9.68 17.81 6.77
N ILE A 167 10.39 18.87 7.15
CA ILE A 167 10.12 19.61 8.38
C ILE A 167 9.79 21.07 8.02
N TYR A 168 8.58 21.48 8.36
CA TYR A 168 8.07 22.84 8.13
C TYR A 168 8.04 23.63 9.43
N ALA A 169 8.32 24.92 9.34
CA ALA A 169 8.18 25.83 10.47
C ALA A 169 6.71 26.15 10.76
N LYS A 170 6.38 26.31 12.04
CA LYS A 170 5.08 26.82 12.50
C LYS A 170 5.27 27.72 13.72
N LYS A 171 4.21 28.44 14.12
CA LYS A 171 4.21 29.22 15.38
C LYS A 171 4.07 28.31 16.59
N GLY A 172 4.67 28.70 17.71
CA GLY A 172 4.45 28.12 19.04
C GLY A 172 5.53 27.15 19.48
N ALA A 173 5.22 26.39 20.54
CA ALA A 173 6.16 25.51 21.24
C ALA A 173 5.68 24.03 21.16
N SER A 174 5.22 23.59 19.99
CA SER A 174 4.88 22.18 19.74
C SER A 174 5.60 21.68 18.50
N TYR A 175 5.90 20.39 18.48
CA TYR A 175 6.47 19.71 17.32
C TYR A 175 5.49 18.58 16.92
N GLU A 176 4.93 18.67 15.73
CA GLU A 176 3.89 17.78 15.23
C GLU A 176 4.41 16.93 14.07
N PHE A 177 3.98 15.69 14.00
CA PHE A 177 4.46 14.69 13.04
C PHE A 177 3.30 13.93 12.42
N LEU A 178 3.46 13.61 11.15
CA LEU A 178 2.74 12.58 10.44
C LEU A 178 3.77 11.59 9.88
N PHE A 179 3.75 10.38 10.40
CA PHE A 179 4.57 9.27 9.91
C PHE A 179 3.75 8.41 8.97
N LEU A 180 4.34 7.98 7.86
CA LEU A 180 3.74 7.06 6.91
C LEU A 180 4.76 6.02 6.47
N THR A 181 4.27 4.83 6.08
CA THR A 181 5.05 3.92 5.26
C THR A 181 4.28 3.63 3.97
N LYS A 182 4.93 3.84 2.83
CA LYS A 182 4.35 3.60 1.51
C LYS A 182 5.07 2.46 0.81
N GLY A 183 4.36 1.36 0.57
CA GLY A 183 4.84 0.28 -0.28
C GLY A 183 4.83 0.68 -1.76
N GLY A 184 5.56 -0.05 -2.60
CA GLY A 184 5.69 0.23 -4.02
C GLY A 184 4.34 0.29 -4.77
N GLY A 185 3.37 -0.54 -4.37
CA GLY A 185 2.03 -0.50 -4.95
C GLY A 185 1.35 0.86 -4.77
N SER A 186 1.30 1.38 -3.55
CA SER A 186 0.70 2.69 -3.25
C SER A 186 1.52 3.85 -3.84
N ALA A 187 2.86 3.75 -3.78
CA ALA A 187 3.74 4.77 -4.36
C ALA A 187 3.53 4.92 -5.87
N ASN A 188 3.41 3.79 -6.59
CA ASN A 188 3.17 3.77 -8.04
C ASN A 188 1.75 4.21 -8.44
N LYS A 189 0.85 4.40 -7.49
CA LYS A 189 -0.53 4.88 -7.70
C LYS A 189 -0.73 6.29 -7.14
N THR A 190 0.32 7.11 -7.25
CA THR A 190 0.28 8.54 -6.99
C THR A 190 0.62 9.28 -8.27
N PHE A 191 -0.31 10.08 -8.77
CA PHE A 191 -0.23 10.75 -10.07
C PHE A 191 -0.41 12.26 -9.92
N LEU A 192 0.27 12.99 -10.79
CA LEU A 192 0.05 14.42 -11.01
C LEU A 192 -0.30 14.64 -12.49
N TYR A 193 -1.46 15.22 -12.72
CA TYR A 193 -1.91 15.61 -14.05
C TYR A 193 -1.91 17.12 -14.17
N GLN A 194 -1.19 17.66 -15.15
CA GLN A 194 -1.24 19.07 -15.46
C GLN A 194 -2.46 19.34 -16.36
N LYS A 195 -3.45 20.00 -15.78
CA LYS A 195 -4.70 20.37 -16.46
C LYS A 195 -4.83 21.89 -16.55
N THR A 196 -5.91 22.34 -17.14
CA THR A 196 -6.28 23.76 -17.26
C THR A 196 -7.63 24.01 -16.58
N LYS A 197 -8.04 25.26 -16.53
CA LYS A 197 -9.36 25.66 -16.01
C LYS A 197 -10.52 24.92 -16.72
N SER A 198 -10.34 24.43 -17.93
CA SER A 198 -11.36 23.69 -18.69
C SER A 198 -11.86 22.43 -17.98
N LEU A 199 -11.06 21.85 -17.07
CA LEU A 199 -11.47 20.73 -16.24
C LEU A 199 -12.49 21.12 -15.15
N LEU A 200 -12.51 22.39 -14.73
CA LEU A 200 -13.33 22.87 -13.62
C LEU A 200 -14.79 23.12 -14.04
N ASN A 201 -15.44 22.10 -14.53
CA ASN A 201 -16.86 21.97 -14.72
C ASN A 201 -17.29 20.52 -14.46
N GLU A 202 -18.55 20.31 -14.13
CA GLU A 202 -19.06 19.03 -13.64
C GLU A 202 -18.81 17.89 -14.62
N LYS A 203 -19.17 18.08 -15.88
CA LYS A 203 -19.04 17.04 -16.92
C LYS A 203 -17.58 16.62 -17.15
N SER A 204 -16.67 17.58 -17.37
CA SER A 204 -15.26 17.27 -17.63
C SER A 204 -14.57 16.64 -16.43
N MET A 205 -14.95 17.06 -15.21
CA MET A 205 -14.41 16.49 -13.98
C MET A 205 -14.90 15.05 -13.78
N GLU A 206 -16.16 14.76 -14.03
CA GLU A 206 -16.71 13.40 -13.95
C GLU A 206 -16.01 12.47 -14.95
N GLU A 207 -15.94 12.86 -16.24
CA GLU A 207 -15.27 12.06 -17.27
C GLU A 207 -13.82 11.75 -16.89
N PHE A 208 -13.09 12.77 -16.42
CA PHE A 208 -11.70 12.62 -15.97
C PHE A 208 -11.58 11.66 -14.78
N VAL A 209 -12.39 11.84 -13.75
CA VAL A 209 -12.31 11.02 -12.53
C VAL A 209 -12.66 9.56 -12.82
N ARG A 210 -13.70 9.30 -13.62
CA ARG A 210 -14.08 7.93 -14.00
C ARG A 210 -12.98 7.23 -14.79
N GLU A 211 -12.32 7.92 -15.73
CA GLU A 211 -11.16 7.40 -16.44
C GLU A 211 -10.03 7.05 -15.46
N LYS A 212 -9.71 7.98 -14.53
CA LYS A 212 -8.57 7.79 -13.61
C LYS A 212 -8.81 6.75 -12.52
N ILE A 213 -10.05 6.48 -12.14
CA ILE A 213 -10.41 5.35 -11.28
C ILE A 213 -10.04 4.02 -11.97
N LYS A 214 -10.35 3.87 -13.26
CA LYS A 214 -9.95 2.68 -14.02
C LYS A 214 -8.43 2.52 -14.14
N ASP A 215 -7.70 3.62 -14.41
CA ASP A 215 -6.24 3.64 -14.48
C ASP A 215 -5.56 3.28 -13.15
N LEU A 216 -6.18 3.62 -12.01
CA LEU A 216 -5.70 3.21 -10.70
C LEU A 216 -5.67 1.68 -10.57
N GLY A 217 -6.75 1.02 -10.96
CA GLY A 217 -6.86 -0.44 -10.85
C GLY A 217 -6.61 -0.97 -9.43
N THR A 218 -6.27 -2.23 -9.32
CA THR A 218 -6.21 -2.96 -8.03
C THR A 218 -4.80 -3.25 -7.53
N SER A 219 -3.76 -2.85 -8.25
CA SER A 219 -2.37 -3.24 -7.91
C SER A 219 -1.86 -2.67 -6.58
N ALA A 220 -2.48 -1.60 -6.06
CA ALA A 220 -2.18 -1.05 -4.73
C ALA A 220 -3.03 -1.66 -3.59
N CYS A 221 -3.81 -2.69 -3.86
CA CYS A 221 -4.64 -3.43 -2.88
C CYS A 221 -5.78 -2.58 -2.28
N PRO A 222 -6.89 -2.37 -3.02
CA PRO A 222 -8.10 -1.78 -2.46
C PRO A 222 -8.74 -2.73 -1.39
N PRO A 223 -9.66 -2.21 -0.56
CA PRO A 223 -10.30 -0.90 -0.61
C PRO A 223 -9.37 0.26 -0.25
N TYR A 224 -9.48 1.35 -0.99
CA TYR A 224 -8.60 2.52 -0.84
C TYR A 224 -9.17 3.61 0.06
N HIS A 225 -8.28 4.37 0.72
CA HIS A 225 -8.54 5.76 1.07
C HIS A 225 -8.05 6.62 -0.11
N LEU A 226 -8.98 7.14 -0.90
CA LEU A 226 -8.68 7.85 -2.14
C LEU A 226 -8.53 9.35 -1.87
N ALA A 227 -7.49 9.96 -2.41
CA ALA A 227 -7.29 11.40 -2.36
C ALA A 227 -7.26 12.00 -3.77
N LEU A 228 -8.11 13.00 -4.00
CA LEU A 228 -8.15 13.83 -5.19
C LEU A 228 -7.87 15.27 -4.78
N VAL A 229 -6.76 15.85 -5.24
CA VAL A 229 -6.36 17.21 -4.90
C VAL A 229 -6.35 18.07 -6.15
N ILE A 230 -7.15 19.13 -6.16
CA ILE A 230 -7.33 20.00 -7.32
C ILE A 230 -6.76 21.38 -6.99
N GLY A 231 -5.74 21.80 -7.73
CA GLY A 231 -4.98 23.03 -7.51
C GLY A 231 -3.64 22.77 -6.82
N GLY A 232 -3.03 23.82 -6.36
CA GLY A 232 -1.69 23.86 -5.76
C GLY A 232 -0.86 24.94 -6.41
N THR A 233 -0.04 25.63 -5.62
CA THR A 233 0.85 26.68 -6.09
C THR A 233 2.10 26.12 -6.78
N SER A 234 2.38 24.84 -6.59
CA SER A 234 3.42 24.07 -7.27
C SER A 234 3.01 22.60 -7.39
N ALA A 235 3.76 21.81 -8.17
CA ALA A 235 3.60 20.38 -8.30
C ALA A 235 3.82 19.67 -6.94
N GLU A 236 4.86 20.07 -6.21
CA GLU A 236 5.19 19.50 -4.90
C GLU A 236 4.08 19.79 -3.88
N ALA A 237 3.52 21.01 -3.87
CA ALA A 237 2.44 21.37 -2.97
C ALA A 237 1.19 20.51 -3.21
N ASN A 238 0.86 20.21 -4.48
CA ASN A 238 -0.23 19.31 -4.83
C ASN A 238 0.05 17.88 -4.34
N LEU A 239 1.20 17.30 -4.69
CA LEU A 239 1.56 15.92 -4.31
C LEU A 239 1.71 15.74 -2.79
N ALA A 240 2.26 16.73 -2.08
CA ALA A 240 2.29 16.72 -0.61
C ALA A 240 0.88 16.71 -0.01
N ALA A 241 -0.05 17.47 -0.61
CA ALA A 241 -1.45 17.47 -0.20
C ALA A 241 -2.14 16.13 -0.49
N VAL A 242 -1.88 15.47 -1.62
CA VAL A 242 -2.36 14.10 -1.93
C VAL A 242 -1.95 13.13 -0.83
N LYS A 243 -0.68 13.15 -0.44
CA LYS A 243 -0.15 12.26 0.60
C LYS A 243 -0.84 12.48 1.94
N LYS A 244 -0.97 13.73 2.37
CA LYS A 244 -1.67 14.12 3.61
C LYS A 244 -3.16 13.76 3.58
N ALA A 245 -3.85 14.04 2.46
CA ALA A 245 -5.25 13.71 2.30
C ALA A 245 -5.50 12.20 2.36
N SER A 246 -4.67 11.39 1.68
CA SER A 246 -4.81 9.92 1.73
C SER A 246 -4.60 9.32 3.12
N ALA A 247 -3.91 10.04 4.02
CA ALA A 247 -3.68 9.66 5.41
C ALA A 247 -4.74 10.21 6.39
N GLY A 248 -5.78 10.90 5.89
CA GLY A 248 -6.80 11.54 6.73
C GLY A 248 -6.33 12.80 7.46
N TYR A 249 -5.14 13.31 7.14
CA TYR A 249 -4.58 14.49 7.82
C TYR A 249 -5.44 15.75 7.64
N PHE A 250 -6.20 15.82 6.54
CA PHE A 250 -7.06 16.95 6.18
C PHE A 250 -8.54 16.74 6.52
N ASP A 251 -8.89 15.75 7.33
CA ASP A 251 -10.29 15.43 7.63
C ASP A 251 -11.03 16.58 8.34
N HIS A 252 -10.30 17.47 8.98
CA HIS A 252 -10.84 18.65 9.67
C HIS A 252 -10.50 20.00 8.99
N LEU A 253 -10.23 20.00 7.68
CA LEU A 253 -10.22 21.25 6.92
C LEU A 253 -11.62 21.85 6.85
N PRO A 254 -11.72 23.20 6.65
CA PRO A 254 -12.99 23.83 6.29
C PRO A 254 -13.63 23.18 5.06
N THR A 255 -14.94 23.37 4.91
CA THR A 255 -15.70 22.88 3.74
C THR A 255 -15.97 23.96 2.68
N THR A 256 -15.43 25.16 2.89
CA THR A 256 -15.53 26.29 1.96
C THR A 256 -14.18 27.00 1.85
N GLY A 257 -13.90 27.55 0.69
CA GLY A 257 -12.75 28.44 0.47
C GLY A 257 -13.04 29.89 0.90
N ASN A 258 -12.00 30.72 0.87
CA ASN A 258 -12.11 32.16 1.08
C ASN A 258 -11.12 32.96 0.21
N MET A 259 -11.22 34.28 0.23
CA MET A 259 -10.36 35.16 -0.55
C MET A 259 -8.89 35.22 -0.07
N ALA A 260 -8.60 34.71 1.12
CA ALA A 260 -7.24 34.61 1.66
C ALA A 260 -6.50 33.33 1.22
N GLY A 261 -7.15 32.47 0.42
CA GLY A 261 -6.53 31.28 -0.17
C GLY A 261 -6.58 30.02 0.70
N GLN A 262 -7.60 29.91 1.53
CA GLN A 262 -7.84 28.74 2.37
C GLN A 262 -8.10 27.49 1.54
N ALA A 263 -7.40 26.39 1.84
CA ALA A 263 -7.75 25.07 1.35
C ALA A 263 -9.06 24.58 1.99
N PHE A 264 -9.81 23.77 1.25
CA PHE A 264 -11.05 23.19 1.78
C PHE A 264 -11.32 21.78 1.23
N ARG A 265 -12.16 21.03 1.96
CA ARG A 265 -12.75 19.76 1.53
C ARG A 265 -14.04 20.02 0.77
N ASP A 266 -14.19 19.43 -0.38
CA ASP A 266 -15.43 19.46 -1.15
C ASP A 266 -16.24 18.19 -0.87
N LEU A 267 -17.09 18.23 0.16
CA LEU A 267 -17.86 17.08 0.63
C LEU A 267 -18.85 16.56 -0.43
N GLU A 268 -19.39 17.42 -1.28
CA GLU A 268 -20.28 17.00 -2.37
C GLU A 268 -19.52 16.16 -3.40
N TRP A 269 -18.34 16.62 -3.82
CA TRP A 269 -17.50 15.87 -4.74
C TRP A 269 -16.89 14.62 -4.12
N GLU A 270 -16.65 14.59 -2.82
CA GLU A 270 -16.26 13.35 -2.12
C GLU A 270 -17.32 12.26 -2.30
N GLN A 271 -18.60 12.59 -2.14
CA GLN A 271 -19.71 11.66 -2.33
C GLN A 271 -19.85 11.21 -3.80
N LYS A 272 -19.77 12.15 -4.76
CA LYS A 272 -19.81 11.82 -6.19
C LYS A 272 -18.69 10.87 -6.60
N VAL A 273 -17.45 11.17 -6.19
CA VAL A 273 -16.30 10.31 -6.52
C VAL A 273 -16.39 8.94 -5.85
N LEU A 274 -16.90 8.87 -4.61
CA LEU A 274 -17.16 7.58 -3.96
C LEU A 274 -18.21 6.76 -4.73
N GLN A 275 -19.26 7.40 -5.20
CA GLN A 275 -20.26 6.75 -6.06
C GLN A 275 -19.62 6.22 -7.36
N TYR A 276 -18.75 7.00 -8.02
CA TYR A 276 -18.04 6.55 -9.22
C TYR A 276 -17.14 5.35 -8.95
N CYS A 277 -16.51 5.30 -7.77
CA CYS A 277 -15.75 4.12 -7.33
C CYS A 277 -16.63 2.88 -7.21
N GLN A 278 -17.82 3.01 -6.62
CA GLN A 278 -18.79 1.92 -6.47
C GLN A 278 -19.34 1.44 -7.83
N GLU A 279 -19.71 2.37 -8.70
CA GLU A 279 -20.22 2.08 -10.06
C GLU A 279 -19.17 1.45 -10.98
N SER A 280 -17.88 1.62 -10.68
CA SER A 280 -16.79 1.00 -11.47
C SER A 280 -16.81 -0.52 -11.46
N ALA A 281 -17.45 -1.14 -10.46
CA ALA A 281 -17.50 -2.57 -10.21
C ALA A 281 -16.13 -3.26 -10.07
N ILE A 282 -15.04 -2.49 -9.97
CA ILE A 282 -13.68 -3.01 -9.71
C ILE A 282 -13.62 -3.64 -8.32
N GLY A 283 -14.28 -3.03 -7.34
CA GLY A 283 -14.47 -3.53 -5.99
C GLY A 283 -13.19 -3.74 -5.20
N ALA A 284 -13.29 -4.57 -4.17
CA ALA A 284 -12.17 -4.96 -3.34
C ALA A 284 -11.30 -6.00 -4.06
N GLN A 285 -10.54 -5.56 -5.07
CA GLN A 285 -9.54 -6.26 -5.89
C GLN A 285 -10.09 -7.10 -7.06
N PHE A 286 -11.11 -7.91 -6.89
CA PHE A 286 -11.61 -8.84 -7.93
C PHE A 286 -13.13 -8.72 -8.12
N GLY A 287 -13.63 -7.49 -8.21
CA GLY A 287 -15.05 -7.19 -8.37
C GLY A 287 -15.73 -6.81 -7.06
N GLY A 288 -16.86 -6.13 -7.18
CA GLY A 288 -17.68 -5.69 -6.07
C GLY A 288 -17.87 -4.19 -6.01
N LYS A 289 -18.34 -3.71 -4.87
CA LYS A 289 -18.68 -2.32 -4.59
C LYS A 289 -17.52 -1.51 -3.98
N TYR A 290 -16.66 -2.17 -3.20
CA TYR A 290 -15.72 -1.51 -2.31
C TYR A 290 -14.33 -1.31 -2.92
N PHE A 291 -14.25 -0.53 -4.00
CA PHE A 291 -12.97 -0.03 -4.53
C PHE A 291 -12.31 0.99 -3.59
N ALA A 292 -13.12 1.82 -2.94
CA ALA A 292 -12.66 2.75 -1.92
C ALA A 292 -13.52 2.68 -0.66
N HIS A 293 -12.89 2.87 0.50
CA HIS A 293 -13.57 3.08 1.77
C HIS A 293 -14.18 4.48 1.87
N ASP A 294 -13.43 5.44 1.39
CA ASP A 294 -13.75 6.87 1.39
C ASP A 294 -12.91 7.62 0.38
N VAL A 295 -13.31 8.86 0.14
CA VAL A 295 -12.65 9.80 -0.76
C VAL A 295 -12.43 11.12 -0.01
N ARG A 296 -11.29 11.78 -0.24
CA ARG A 296 -11.03 13.16 0.15
C ARG A 296 -10.80 13.98 -1.12
N VAL A 297 -11.65 14.97 -1.33
CA VAL A 297 -11.50 15.95 -2.41
C VAL A 297 -11.06 17.27 -1.82
N ILE A 298 -9.81 17.65 -2.09
CA ILE A 298 -9.19 18.86 -1.55
C ILE A 298 -9.05 19.90 -2.65
N ARG A 299 -9.53 21.11 -2.39
CA ARG A 299 -9.37 22.28 -3.27
C ARG A 299 -8.29 23.20 -2.72
N LEU A 300 -7.33 23.53 -3.57
CA LEU A 300 -6.21 24.44 -3.26
C LEU A 300 -6.22 25.67 -4.17
N PRO A 301 -5.68 26.79 -3.71
CA PRO A 301 -5.31 27.91 -4.59
C PRO A 301 -4.36 27.43 -5.68
N ARG A 302 -4.39 28.08 -6.83
CA ARG A 302 -3.55 27.71 -7.98
C ARG A 302 -3.10 28.94 -8.78
N HIS A 303 -2.06 28.79 -9.55
CA HIS A 303 -1.75 29.76 -10.59
C HIS A 303 -2.88 29.78 -11.65
N ALA A 304 -3.23 30.97 -12.16
CA ALA A 304 -4.36 31.12 -13.08
C ALA A 304 -4.22 30.28 -14.37
N ALA A 305 -3.00 30.14 -14.90
CA ALA A 305 -2.69 29.38 -16.11
C ALA A 305 -2.48 27.87 -15.89
N SER A 306 -2.54 27.39 -14.65
CA SER A 306 -2.24 26.00 -14.29
C SER A 306 -3.37 25.44 -13.41
N CYS A 307 -3.69 24.17 -13.60
CA CYS A 307 -4.62 23.44 -12.76
C CYS A 307 -4.07 22.03 -12.50
N PRO A 308 -3.08 21.89 -11.62
CA PRO A 308 -2.57 20.56 -11.30
C PRO A 308 -3.66 19.77 -10.57
N VAL A 309 -3.78 18.49 -10.92
CA VAL A 309 -4.69 17.54 -10.28
C VAL A 309 -3.89 16.35 -9.82
N GLY A 310 -3.85 16.15 -8.52
CA GLY A 310 -3.19 15.02 -7.89
C GLY A 310 -4.19 13.93 -7.53
N LEU A 311 -3.82 12.70 -7.77
CA LEU A 311 -4.60 11.53 -7.41
C LEU A 311 -3.68 10.51 -6.71
N GLY A 312 -4.10 10.00 -5.56
CA GLY A 312 -3.33 9.01 -4.84
C GLY A 312 -4.15 8.23 -3.84
N VAL A 313 -3.53 7.17 -3.30
CA VAL A 313 -4.23 6.25 -2.39
C VAL A 313 -3.41 5.93 -1.14
N SER A 314 -4.11 5.68 -0.04
CA SER A 314 -3.66 4.79 1.01
C SER A 314 -4.34 3.44 0.78
N CYS A 315 -3.57 2.37 0.80
CA CYS A 315 -4.07 1.02 0.48
C CYS A 315 -4.74 0.37 1.70
N SER A 316 -5.20 -0.87 1.54
CA SER A 316 -5.81 -1.66 2.61
C SER A 316 -4.93 -1.86 3.86
N ALA A 317 -3.64 -1.58 3.78
CA ALA A 317 -2.73 -1.59 4.93
C ALA A 317 -2.71 -0.28 5.72
N ASP A 318 -3.19 0.82 5.17
CA ASP A 318 -3.38 2.16 5.76
C ASP A 318 -2.36 2.57 6.85
N ARG A 319 -1.07 2.51 6.51
CA ARG A 319 0.05 2.68 7.45
C ARG A 319 0.44 4.14 7.62
N ASN A 320 -0.26 4.80 8.51
CA ASN A 320 0.06 6.17 8.91
C ASN A 320 -0.32 6.42 10.37
N ILE A 321 0.43 7.31 11.04
CA ILE A 321 0.27 7.60 12.46
C ILE A 321 0.72 9.03 12.75
N LYS A 322 -0.01 9.74 13.62
CA LYS A 322 0.36 11.07 14.09
C LYS A 322 1.22 11.00 15.36
N GLY A 323 2.09 11.97 15.52
CA GLY A 323 2.85 12.16 16.73
C GLY A 323 2.95 13.63 17.12
N LYS A 324 3.23 13.93 18.38
CA LYS A 324 3.53 15.28 18.83
C LYS A 324 4.44 15.30 20.05
N ILE A 325 5.25 16.35 20.11
CA ILE A 325 6.05 16.68 21.28
C ILE A 325 5.57 18.04 21.79
N THR A 326 5.25 18.10 23.07
CA THR A 326 4.80 19.30 23.78
C THR A 326 5.54 19.39 25.11
N LYS A 327 5.30 20.45 25.88
CA LYS A 327 5.83 20.57 27.24
C LYS A 327 5.43 19.43 28.18
N ASP A 328 4.38 18.70 27.84
CA ASP A 328 3.83 17.60 28.67
C ASP A 328 4.45 16.25 28.30
N GLY A 329 5.26 16.16 27.26
CA GLY A 329 5.97 14.95 26.83
C GLY A 329 5.89 14.64 25.36
N VAL A 330 6.24 13.40 25.04
CA VAL A 330 6.25 12.78 23.71
C VAL A 330 5.02 11.90 23.57
N PHE A 331 4.24 12.12 22.54
CA PHE A 331 2.95 11.46 22.32
C PHE A 331 2.87 10.86 20.91
N LEU A 332 2.26 9.69 20.83
CA LEU A 332 2.00 9.00 19.57
C LEU A 332 0.51 8.63 19.49
N GLU A 333 -0.10 8.70 18.31
CA GLU A 333 -1.48 8.28 18.08
C GLU A 333 -1.67 6.84 18.57
N GLN A 334 -2.80 6.58 19.26
CA GLN A 334 -3.15 5.24 19.69
C GLN A 334 -3.78 4.47 18.53
N LEU A 335 -3.06 3.51 17.98
CA LEU A 335 -3.61 2.54 17.05
C LEU A 335 -4.32 1.40 17.77
N GLU A 336 -5.11 0.61 17.05
CA GLU A 336 -5.91 -0.47 17.61
C GLU A 336 -5.05 -1.66 18.06
N VAL A 337 -5.18 -2.03 19.32
CA VAL A 337 -4.45 -3.15 19.93
C VAL A 337 -5.28 -4.43 20.07
N ASN A 338 -6.59 -4.35 19.81
CA ASN A 338 -7.50 -5.48 19.85
C ASN A 338 -8.35 -5.58 18.57
N PRO A 339 -7.73 -5.82 17.40
CA PRO A 339 -8.45 -5.90 16.13
C PRO A 339 -9.45 -7.06 16.06
N GLN A 340 -9.31 -8.09 16.90
CA GLN A 340 -10.22 -9.23 16.98
C GLN A 340 -11.67 -8.81 17.26
N GLN A 341 -11.89 -7.70 17.97
CA GLN A 341 -13.23 -7.18 18.25
C GLN A 341 -14.04 -6.81 17.01
N PHE A 342 -13.38 -6.60 15.85
CA PHE A 342 -14.01 -6.29 14.58
C PHE A 342 -14.32 -7.53 13.74
N LEU A 343 -13.86 -8.72 14.14
CA LEU A 343 -14.21 -9.96 13.49
C LEU A 343 -15.63 -10.39 13.86
N PRO A 344 -16.43 -10.89 12.91
CA PRO A 344 -17.75 -11.43 13.22
C PRO A 344 -17.60 -12.74 14.01
N ALA A 345 -18.55 -12.99 14.91
CA ALA A 345 -18.59 -14.23 15.71
C ALA A 345 -18.70 -15.51 14.85
N VAL A 346 -19.29 -15.39 13.68
CA VAL A 346 -19.38 -16.45 12.66
C VAL A 346 -18.77 -15.92 11.37
N PRO A 347 -17.80 -16.64 10.77
CA PRO A 347 -17.24 -16.23 9.48
C PRO A 347 -18.34 -15.98 8.44
N PRO A 348 -18.18 -15.02 7.52
CA PRO A 348 -19.19 -14.77 6.50
C PRO A 348 -19.40 -16.03 5.65
N HIS A 349 -20.65 -16.30 5.31
CA HIS A 349 -20.95 -17.34 4.33
C HIS A 349 -20.42 -16.89 2.97
N LEU A 350 -19.55 -17.69 2.38
CA LEU A 350 -18.91 -17.41 1.11
C LEU A 350 -19.14 -18.59 0.17
N GLU A 351 -19.26 -18.32 -1.13
CA GLU A 351 -19.32 -19.38 -2.13
C GLU A 351 -18.14 -20.35 -1.99
N ALA A 352 -18.41 -21.63 -2.28
CA ALA A 352 -17.37 -22.65 -2.19
C ALA A 352 -16.23 -22.37 -3.17
N ALA A 353 -14.98 -22.45 -2.68
CA ALA A 353 -13.81 -22.37 -3.54
C ALA A 353 -13.50 -23.74 -4.15
N VAL A 354 -13.00 -23.75 -5.38
CA VAL A 354 -12.53 -24.96 -6.05
C VAL A 354 -11.15 -25.33 -5.51
N GLU A 355 -10.98 -26.55 -5.04
CA GLU A 355 -9.68 -27.08 -4.62
C GLU A 355 -8.84 -27.51 -5.83
N VAL A 356 -7.60 -27.04 -5.90
CA VAL A 356 -6.66 -27.36 -6.97
C VAL A 356 -5.39 -27.94 -6.38
N ASP A 357 -5.07 -29.18 -6.72
CA ASP A 357 -3.82 -29.84 -6.35
C ASP A 357 -2.73 -29.47 -7.38
N LEU A 358 -1.75 -28.70 -6.92
CA LEU A 358 -0.61 -28.21 -7.71
C LEU A 358 0.55 -29.22 -7.83
N ASN A 359 0.43 -30.40 -7.21
CA ASN A 359 1.46 -31.46 -7.32
C ASN A 359 1.21 -32.38 -8.51
N ARG A 360 0.10 -32.21 -9.23
CA ARG A 360 -0.18 -32.91 -10.49
C ARG A 360 0.67 -32.36 -11.64
N PRO A 361 0.79 -33.10 -12.75
CA PRO A 361 1.41 -32.58 -13.98
C PRO A 361 0.75 -31.26 -14.44
N MET A 362 1.51 -30.30 -14.94
CA MET A 362 1.01 -29.00 -15.38
C MET A 362 -0.15 -29.11 -16.38
N SER A 363 -0.10 -30.06 -17.31
CA SER A 363 -1.16 -30.31 -18.27
C SER A 363 -2.51 -30.69 -17.63
N GLU A 364 -2.47 -31.40 -16.51
CA GLU A 364 -3.69 -31.76 -15.77
C GLU A 364 -4.23 -30.57 -14.98
N ILE A 365 -3.36 -29.74 -14.41
CA ILE A 365 -3.75 -28.52 -13.70
C ILE A 365 -4.41 -27.54 -14.67
N LEU A 366 -3.82 -27.33 -15.84
CA LEU A 366 -4.38 -26.47 -16.90
C LEU A 366 -5.76 -26.98 -17.36
N ALA A 367 -5.89 -28.29 -17.60
CA ALA A 367 -7.15 -28.91 -17.98
C ALA A 367 -8.23 -28.79 -16.88
N GLU A 368 -7.83 -28.79 -15.60
CA GLU A 368 -8.75 -28.54 -14.49
C GLU A 368 -9.23 -27.10 -14.48
N LEU A 369 -8.31 -26.13 -14.53
CA LEU A 369 -8.64 -24.70 -14.52
C LEU A 369 -9.51 -24.28 -15.71
N SER A 370 -9.31 -24.89 -16.89
CA SER A 370 -10.10 -24.62 -18.10
C SER A 370 -11.59 -24.92 -17.98
N LYS A 371 -12.02 -25.69 -16.98
CA LYS A 371 -13.42 -25.99 -16.70
C LYS A 371 -14.18 -24.84 -16.05
N TYR A 372 -13.48 -23.89 -15.45
CA TYR A 372 -14.06 -22.85 -14.62
C TYR A 372 -13.97 -21.48 -15.29
N PRO A 373 -14.99 -20.62 -15.13
CA PRO A 373 -14.96 -19.26 -15.67
C PRO A 373 -14.03 -18.35 -14.86
N ILE A 374 -13.70 -17.18 -15.46
CA ILE A 374 -13.07 -16.08 -14.71
C ILE A 374 -13.91 -15.73 -13.46
N LYS A 375 -13.26 -15.18 -12.42
CA LYS A 375 -13.77 -14.89 -11.06
C LYS A 375 -13.97 -16.13 -10.18
N THR A 376 -13.82 -17.35 -10.69
CA THR A 376 -13.87 -18.55 -9.84
C THR A 376 -12.82 -18.46 -8.75
N ARG A 377 -13.27 -18.64 -7.50
CA ARG A 377 -12.38 -18.67 -6.33
C ARG A 377 -11.77 -20.06 -6.19
N LEU A 378 -10.47 -20.07 -5.91
CA LEU A 378 -9.66 -21.28 -5.81
C LEU A 378 -9.03 -21.41 -4.43
N LYS A 379 -8.79 -22.64 -4.02
CA LYS A 379 -7.88 -23.04 -2.93
C LYS A 379 -6.75 -23.86 -3.53
N LEU A 380 -5.56 -23.30 -3.54
CA LEU A 380 -4.37 -23.95 -4.11
C LEU A 380 -3.65 -24.76 -3.05
N ASN A 381 -3.33 -26.02 -3.35
CA ASN A 381 -2.61 -26.94 -2.47
C ASN A 381 -1.41 -27.52 -3.21
N GLY A 382 -0.19 -27.40 -2.66
CA GLY A 382 1.03 -27.95 -3.26
C GLY A 382 2.13 -26.94 -3.49
N THR A 383 2.84 -27.05 -4.60
CA THR A 383 4.05 -26.29 -4.87
C THR A 383 3.81 -25.09 -5.76
N LEU A 384 4.35 -23.92 -5.36
CA LEU A 384 4.50 -22.71 -6.17
C LEU A 384 5.98 -22.33 -6.28
N ILE A 385 6.37 -21.79 -7.43
CA ILE A 385 7.66 -21.13 -7.61
C ILE A 385 7.47 -19.63 -7.42
N VAL A 386 8.29 -19.03 -6.56
CA VAL A 386 8.27 -17.58 -6.31
C VAL A 386 9.41 -16.95 -7.09
N ALA A 387 9.06 -16.07 -8.01
CA ALA A 387 10.01 -15.30 -8.81
C ALA A 387 9.38 -13.97 -9.25
N ARG A 388 10.18 -12.93 -9.32
CA ARG A 388 9.75 -11.62 -9.78
C ARG A 388 10.85 -10.91 -10.58
N ASP A 389 10.88 -9.60 -10.61
CA ASP A 389 11.60 -8.75 -11.56
C ASP A 389 12.98 -9.24 -11.99
N ILE A 390 13.95 -9.31 -11.05
CA ILE A 390 15.35 -9.67 -11.39
C ILE A 390 15.47 -11.14 -11.79
N ALA A 391 14.73 -12.03 -11.13
CA ALA A 391 14.72 -13.44 -11.50
C ALA A 391 14.16 -13.65 -12.92
N HIS A 392 13.07 -12.93 -13.30
CA HIS A 392 12.54 -12.97 -14.67
C HIS A 392 13.56 -12.46 -15.69
N ALA A 393 14.25 -11.35 -15.39
CA ALA A 393 15.30 -10.82 -16.25
C ALA A 393 16.45 -11.85 -16.44
N LYS A 394 16.87 -12.52 -15.37
CA LYS A 394 17.90 -13.58 -15.44
C LYS A 394 17.46 -14.78 -16.27
N ILE A 395 16.21 -15.21 -16.13
CA ILE A 395 15.68 -16.31 -16.96
C ILE A 395 15.59 -15.89 -18.43
N LYS A 396 15.21 -14.63 -18.70
CA LYS A 396 15.26 -14.09 -20.06
C LYS A 396 16.66 -14.13 -20.65
N GLU A 397 17.70 -13.71 -19.90
CA GLU A 397 19.11 -13.81 -20.31
C GLU A 397 19.51 -15.27 -20.66
N LEU A 398 19.01 -16.27 -19.91
CA LEU A 398 19.24 -17.67 -20.22
C LEU A 398 18.61 -18.08 -21.54
N LEU A 399 17.36 -17.69 -21.80
CA LEU A 399 16.66 -17.97 -23.06
C LEU A 399 17.36 -17.29 -24.26
N ASP A 400 17.77 -16.04 -24.11
CA ASP A 400 18.51 -15.29 -25.13
C ASP A 400 19.86 -15.95 -25.45
N ALA A 401 20.47 -16.61 -24.48
CA ALA A 401 21.70 -17.41 -24.67
C ALA A 401 21.42 -18.83 -25.23
N GLY A 402 20.19 -19.12 -25.65
CA GLY A 402 19.79 -20.41 -26.24
C GLY A 402 19.68 -21.57 -25.23
N LYS A 403 19.63 -21.25 -23.91
CA LYS A 403 19.41 -22.25 -22.87
C LYS A 403 17.90 -22.56 -22.74
N PRO A 404 17.54 -23.77 -22.32
CA PRO A 404 16.13 -24.13 -22.15
C PRO A 404 15.52 -23.38 -20.95
N MET A 405 14.17 -23.23 -20.98
CA MET A 405 13.40 -22.78 -19.83
C MET A 405 13.68 -23.69 -18.61
N PRO A 406 13.95 -23.13 -17.42
CA PRO A 406 14.16 -23.93 -16.22
C PRO A 406 12.97 -24.85 -15.90
N GLU A 407 13.25 -26.08 -15.50
CA GLU A 407 12.22 -27.10 -15.24
C GLU A 407 11.23 -26.67 -14.15
N TYR A 408 11.69 -25.92 -13.13
CA TYR A 408 10.80 -25.41 -12.09
C TYR A 408 9.78 -24.40 -12.63
N PHE A 409 10.07 -23.65 -13.70
CA PHE A 409 9.13 -22.76 -14.38
C PHE A 409 8.13 -23.50 -15.30
N LYS A 410 8.51 -24.69 -15.78
CA LYS A 410 7.63 -25.53 -16.60
C LYS A 410 6.66 -26.34 -15.73
N ASN A 411 7.15 -26.84 -14.61
CA ASN A 411 6.45 -27.84 -13.81
C ASN A 411 5.54 -27.26 -12.72
N HIS A 412 5.67 -25.96 -12.41
CA HIS A 412 4.93 -25.33 -11.31
C HIS A 412 4.38 -23.95 -11.70
N PRO A 413 3.24 -23.52 -11.11
CA PRO A 413 2.77 -22.16 -11.21
C PRO A 413 3.81 -21.17 -10.63
N VAL A 414 3.90 -19.97 -11.23
CA VAL A 414 4.85 -18.94 -10.82
C VAL A 414 4.11 -17.83 -10.06
N TYR A 415 4.48 -17.64 -8.81
CA TYR A 415 3.95 -16.62 -7.93
C TYR A 415 4.88 -15.41 -7.90
N TYR A 416 4.40 -14.28 -8.36
CA TYR A 416 5.11 -13.01 -8.32
C TYR A 416 4.96 -12.40 -6.93
N ALA A 417 5.90 -12.70 -6.07
CA ALA A 417 5.81 -12.36 -4.67
C ALA A 417 7.18 -12.22 -4.00
N GLY A 418 7.20 -11.77 -2.76
CA GLY A 418 8.40 -11.74 -1.95
C GLY A 418 8.06 -11.52 -0.48
N PRO A 419 8.77 -12.17 0.44
CA PRO A 419 8.54 -12.07 1.88
C PRO A 419 9.13 -10.80 2.49
N ALA A 420 8.65 -10.46 3.69
CA ALA A 420 9.42 -9.73 4.69
C ALA A 420 10.43 -10.65 5.37
N LYS A 421 11.23 -10.16 6.33
CA LYS A 421 12.15 -11.01 7.08
C LYS A 421 11.38 -12.11 7.81
N THR A 422 11.94 -13.30 7.83
CA THR A 422 11.34 -14.46 8.49
C THR A 422 11.60 -14.40 10.00
N PRO A 423 10.56 -14.43 10.85
CA PRO A 423 10.74 -14.58 12.28
C PRO A 423 11.32 -15.95 12.65
N ASP A 424 12.04 -16.01 13.77
CA ASP A 424 12.60 -17.27 14.28
C ASP A 424 11.50 -18.32 14.48
N GLY A 425 11.75 -19.52 13.99
CA GLY A 425 10.82 -20.65 14.12
C GLY A 425 9.63 -20.65 13.16
N MET A 426 9.49 -19.64 12.30
CA MET A 426 8.45 -19.61 11.25
C MET A 426 8.99 -20.05 9.90
N PRO A 427 8.13 -20.60 9.01
CA PRO A 427 8.56 -20.98 7.66
C PRO A 427 8.82 -19.76 6.77
N SER A 428 8.17 -18.61 7.03
CA SER A 428 8.30 -17.38 6.25
C SER A 428 7.97 -16.15 7.08
N GLY A 429 8.48 -14.99 6.69
CA GLY A 429 7.94 -13.69 7.06
C GLY A 429 6.65 -13.39 6.29
N SER A 430 5.99 -12.28 6.62
CA SER A 430 4.79 -11.83 5.90
C SER A 430 5.00 -11.92 4.39
N PHE A 431 4.08 -12.58 3.68
CA PHE A 431 4.26 -12.98 2.30
C PHE A 431 3.06 -12.55 1.46
N GLY A 432 3.28 -11.86 0.37
CA GLY A 432 2.18 -11.38 -0.44
C GLY A 432 2.57 -11.07 -1.88
N PRO A 433 1.56 -10.92 -2.77
CA PRO A 433 1.77 -10.73 -4.18
C PRO A 433 2.37 -9.35 -4.49
N THR A 434 3.21 -9.30 -5.53
CA THR A 434 3.62 -8.06 -6.16
C THR A 434 2.75 -7.73 -7.37
N THR A 435 2.89 -6.51 -7.90
CA THR A 435 2.16 -6.04 -9.09
C THR A 435 2.53 -6.87 -10.31
N ALA A 436 1.54 -7.50 -10.93
CA ALA A 436 1.72 -8.41 -12.06
C ALA A 436 2.31 -7.73 -13.30
N GLY A 437 1.84 -6.53 -13.63
CA GLY A 437 2.21 -5.81 -14.86
C GLY A 437 3.70 -5.55 -15.06
N ARG A 438 4.52 -5.65 -14.01
CA ARG A 438 5.98 -5.53 -14.13
C ARG A 438 6.63 -6.68 -14.89
N MET A 439 5.98 -7.84 -14.90
CA MET A 439 6.46 -9.05 -15.60
C MET A 439 5.80 -9.28 -16.96
N ASP A 440 4.90 -8.40 -17.40
CA ASP A 440 4.12 -8.59 -18.63
C ASP A 440 4.99 -8.80 -19.86
N VAL A 441 6.12 -8.11 -19.93
CA VAL A 441 7.07 -8.18 -21.05
C VAL A 441 7.72 -9.56 -21.24
N TYR A 442 7.67 -10.43 -20.25
CA TYR A 442 8.27 -11.78 -20.31
C TYR A 442 7.26 -12.86 -20.67
N VAL A 443 5.94 -12.61 -20.51
CA VAL A 443 4.91 -13.66 -20.48
C VAL A 443 4.83 -14.44 -21.77
N GLU A 444 4.75 -13.75 -22.91
CA GLU A 444 4.59 -14.41 -24.22
C GLU A 444 5.76 -15.37 -24.50
N GLU A 445 6.98 -14.88 -24.33
CA GLU A 445 8.18 -15.68 -24.56
C GLU A 445 8.31 -16.86 -23.61
N PHE A 446 7.98 -16.67 -22.33
CA PHE A 446 8.05 -17.72 -21.33
C PHE A 446 6.99 -18.80 -21.58
N GLN A 447 5.75 -18.42 -21.91
CA GLN A 447 4.70 -19.37 -22.27
C GLN A 447 5.01 -20.13 -23.56
N LYS A 448 5.56 -19.45 -24.57
CA LYS A 448 6.07 -20.09 -25.78
C LYS A 448 7.15 -21.13 -25.49
N ALA A 449 7.99 -20.90 -24.49
CA ALA A 449 9.01 -21.85 -24.04
C ALA A 449 8.47 -22.92 -23.06
N GLY A 450 7.16 -22.94 -22.81
CA GLY A 450 6.49 -23.89 -21.93
C GLY A 450 6.59 -23.58 -20.43
N GLY A 451 7.08 -22.40 -20.06
CA GLY A 451 7.16 -21.94 -18.67
C GLY A 451 6.09 -20.90 -18.31
N SER A 452 5.93 -20.62 -17.03
CA SER A 452 4.95 -19.62 -16.52
C SER A 452 3.53 -19.81 -17.06
N MET A 453 3.12 -21.05 -17.30
CA MET A 453 1.80 -21.37 -17.83
C MET A 453 0.68 -20.93 -16.88
N ILE A 454 0.93 -20.92 -15.59
CA ILE A 454 0.04 -20.38 -14.57
C ILE A 454 0.84 -19.32 -13.79
N MET A 455 0.36 -18.09 -13.83
CA MET A 455 0.95 -16.96 -13.12
C MET A 455 0.03 -16.55 -11.97
N LEU A 456 0.59 -16.25 -10.81
CA LEU A 456 -0.15 -15.78 -9.63
C LEU A 456 0.43 -14.45 -9.16
N ALA A 457 -0.39 -13.40 -9.07
CA ALA A 457 0.03 -12.06 -8.66
C ALA A 457 -1.17 -11.18 -8.30
N LYS A 458 -0.97 -9.85 -8.21
CA LYS A 458 -2.06 -8.88 -8.01
C LYS A 458 -2.09 -7.81 -9.11
N GLY A 459 -3.27 -7.23 -9.31
CA GLY A 459 -3.49 -6.16 -10.25
C GLY A 459 -3.86 -6.65 -11.66
N ASN A 460 -4.17 -5.69 -12.51
CA ASN A 460 -4.49 -5.94 -13.92
C ASN A 460 -3.24 -6.22 -14.75
N ARG A 461 -3.45 -6.90 -15.88
CA ARG A 461 -2.41 -7.20 -16.88
C ARG A 461 -2.67 -6.45 -18.18
N THR A 462 -1.67 -6.44 -19.06
CA THR A 462 -1.81 -5.87 -20.39
C THR A 462 -2.57 -6.82 -21.32
N LYS A 463 -3.02 -6.28 -22.48
CA LYS A 463 -3.72 -7.07 -23.49
C LYS A 463 -2.84 -8.19 -24.08
N GLU A 464 -1.55 -7.94 -24.19
CA GLU A 464 -0.56 -8.91 -24.69
C GLU A 464 -0.52 -10.18 -23.80
N VAL A 465 -0.67 -10.04 -22.48
CA VAL A 465 -0.75 -11.19 -21.57
C VAL A 465 -2.02 -12.00 -21.79
N MET A 466 -3.15 -11.34 -21.99
CA MET A 466 -4.41 -12.00 -22.32
C MET A 466 -4.31 -12.81 -23.62
N GLU A 467 -3.71 -12.21 -24.66
CA GLU A 467 -3.49 -12.89 -25.95
C GLU A 467 -2.49 -14.05 -25.84
N ALA A 468 -1.45 -13.92 -25.01
CA ALA A 468 -0.51 -15.00 -24.74
C ALA A 468 -1.20 -16.18 -24.03
N CYS A 469 -1.99 -15.91 -23.00
CA CYS A 469 -2.77 -16.95 -22.31
C CYS A 469 -3.69 -17.68 -23.28
N LYS A 470 -4.38 -16.97 -24.17
CA LYS A 470 -5.23 -17.57 -25.22
C LYS A 470 -4.43 -18.42 -26.19
N THR A 471 -3.27 -17.94 -26.62
CA THR A 471 -2.44 -18.58 -27.66
C THR A 471 -1.78 -19.87 -27.14
N TYR A 472 -1.27 -19.83 -25.92
CA TYR A 472 -0.48 -20.91 -25.35
C TYR A 472 -1.22 -21.76 -24.30
N GLY A 473 -2.48 -21.42 -23.98
CA GLY A 473 -3.29 -22.13 -23.00
C GLY A 473 -2.92 -21.81 -21.55
N GLY A 474 -2.42 -20.60 -21.29
CA GLY A 474 -2.01 -20.18 -19.95
C GLY A 474 -3.12 -19.55 -19.13
N PHE A 475 -2.83 -19.28 -17.85
CA PHE A 475 -3.73 -18.62 -16.90
C PHE A 475 -3.02 -17.53 -16.10
N TYR A 476 -3.76 -16.47 -15.80
CA TYR A 476 -3.40 -15.54 -14.74
C TYR A 476 -4.37 -15.67 -13.58
N LEU A 477 -3.83 -15.98 -12.42
CA LEU A 477 -4.58 -16.09 -11.17
C LEU A 477 -4.30 -14.84 -10.31
N GLY A 478 -5.34 -14.26 -9.75
CA GLY A 478 -5.24 -13.16 -8.81
C GLY A 478 -5.03 -13.67 -7.39
N SER A 479 -4.02 -13.13 -6.71
CA SER A 479 -3.82 -13.29 -5.27
C SER A 479 -4.20 -12.00 -4.55
N ILE A 480 -4.88 -12.11 -3.40
CA ILE A 480 -5.27 -10.94 -2.61
C ILE A 480 -4.02 -10.22 -2.09
N GLY A 481 -3.93 -8.92 -2.37
CA GLY A 481 -2.93 -8.07 -1.74
C GLY A 481 -3.47 -7.48 -0.43
N GLY A 482 -2.60 -7.41 0.58
CA GLY A 482 -2.92 -6.91 1.91
C GLY A 482 -2.78 -7.94 3.02
N PRO A 483 -3.37 -9.13 2.96
CA PRO A 483 -3.35 -10.10 4.05
C PRO A 483 -2.04 -10.92 4.11
N ALA A 484 -0.89 -10.25 4.16
CA ALA A 484 0.42 -10.92 4.05
C ALA A 484 0.84 -11.68 5.31
N ALA A 485 0.42 -11.25 6.48
CA ALA A 485 0.71 -11.92 7.74
C ALA A 485 -0.04 -13.26 7.82
N ILE A 486 -1.35 -13.26 7.52
CA ILE A 486 -2.16 -14.48 7.54
C ILE A 486 -1.73 -15.47 6.44
N LEU A 487 -1.36 -15.00 5.24
CA LEU A 487 -0.83 -15.89 4.20
C LEU A 487 0.44 -16.60 4.65
N ALA A 488 1.35 -15.88 5.33
CA ALA A 488 2.57 -16.48 5.88
C ALA A 488 2.28 -17.49 7.00
N GLN A 489 1.36 -17.16 7.90
CA GLN A 489 1.05 -17.98 9.06
C GLN A 489 0.25 -19.24 8.70
N ASP A 490 -0.81 -19.10 7.87
CA ASP A 490 -1.81 -20.14 7.68
C ASP A 490 -1.65 -20.92 6.38
N ASN A 491 -1.06 -20.31 5.34
CA ASN A 491 -1.05 -20.89 3.99
C ASN A 491 0.33 -21.33 3.50
N ILE A 492 1.45 -20.82 4.07
CA ILE A 492 2.80 -21.21 3.64
C ILE A 492 3.40 -22.17 4.65
N LEU A 493 3.62 -23.41 4.20
CA LEU A 493 4.14 -24.49 5.05
C LEU A 493 5.67 -24.60 5.02
N LYS A 494 6.28 -24.27 3.88
CA LYS A 494 7.74 -24.40 3.67
C LYS A 494 8.22 -23.42 2.60
N VAL A 495 9.45 -22.93 2.78
CA VAL A 495 10.13 -22.06 1.82
C VAL A 495 11.55 -22.59 1.62
N GLU A 496 11.98 -22.78 0.36
CA GLU A 496 13.32 -23.23 -0.04
C GLU A 496 13.84 -22.33 -1.17
N VAL A 497 15.09 -21.91 -1.12
CA VAL A 497 15.77 -21.24 -2.26
C VAL A 497 16.14 -22.32 -3.28
N VAL A 498 15.86 -22.09 -4.55
CA VAL A 498 16.15 -23.05 -5.64
C VAL A 498 17.08 -22.51 -6.71
N ASP A 499 17.15 -21.19 -6.89
CA ASP A 499 18.04 -20.57 -7.87
C ASP A 499 18.32 -19.09 -7.51
N PHE A 500 19.42 -18.54 -8.03
CA PHE A 500 19.84 -17.14 -7.87
C PHE A 500 19.90 -16.69 -6.39
N GLU A 501 20.49 -17.51 -5.52
CA GLU A 501 20.57 -17.22 -4.07
C GLU A 501 21.24 -15.87 -3.79
N GLU A 502 22.21 -15.48 -4.61
CA GLU A 502 22.93 -14.21 -4.54
C GLU A 502 22.02 -12.97 -4.68
N LEU A 503 20.84 -13.13 -5.25
CA LEU A 503 19.83 -12.05 -5.37
C LEU A 503 19.05 -11.81 -4.09
N GLY A 504 19.29 -12.57 -3.03
CA GLY A 504 18.65 -12.39 -1.72
C GLY A 504 17.12 -12.43 -1.80
N MET A 505 16.45 -11.29 -1.67
CA MET A 505 14.98 -11.22 -1.73
C MET A 505 14.41 -11.46 -3.14
N GLU A 506 15.21 -11.33 -4.18
CA GLU A 506 14.85 -11.63 -5.57
C GLU A 506 15.23 -13.05 -6.01
N ALA A 507 15.83 -13.86 -5.11
CA ALA A 507 16.12 -15.25 -5.37
C ALA A 507 14.86 -16.03 -5.75
N VAL A 508 15.00 -17.03 -6.62
CA VAL A 508 13.90 -17.95 -6.93
C VAL A 508 13.69 -18.89 -5.75
N ARG A 509 12.45 -18.94 -5.27
CA ARG A 509 12.08 -19.84 -4.16
C ARG A 509 11.01 -20.83 -4.59
N LYS A 510 11.06 -21.99 -3.97
CA LYS A 510 10.00 -22.99 -3.98
C LYS A 510 9.25 -22.90 -2.66
N ILE A 511 7.93 -22.73 -2.70
CA ILE A 511 7.10 -22.73 -1.51
C ILE A 511 6.07 -23.84 -1.58
N THR A 512 5.78 -24.44 -0.43
CA THR A 512 4.67 -25.40 -0.29
C THR A 512 3.51 -24.66 0.37
N VAL A 513 2.34 -24.69 -0.26
CA VAL A 513 1.16 -24.01 0.22
C VAL A 513 0.00 -24.96 0.51
N LYS A 514 -0.87 -24.53 1.43
CA LYS A 514 -2.13 -25.20 1.77
C LYS A 514 -3.26 -24.19 1.81
N ASP A 515 -4.39 -24.54 1.21
CA ASP A 515 -5.61 -23.71 1.15
C ASP A 515 -5.34 -22.27 0.68
N PHE A 516 -4.33 -22.08 -0.17
CA PHE A 516 -3.88 -20.77 -0.61
C PHE A 516 -4.95 -20.11 -1.49
N PRO A 517 -5.47 -18.93 -1.13
CA PRO A 517 -6.58 -18.30 -1.84
C PRO A 517 -6.13 -17.67 -3.15
N ALA A 518 -6.85 -17.97 -4.24
CA ALA A 518 -6.62 -17.37 -5.55
C ALA A 518 -7.93 -17.24 -6.33
N PHE A 519 -7.89 -16.49 -7.45
CA PHE A 519 -9.02 -16.27 -8.36
C PHE A 519 -8.55 -16.43 -9.80
N ILE A 520 -9.36 -17.01 -10.68
CA ILE A 520 -9.11 -16.98 -12.12
C ILE A 520 -9.41 -15.58 -12.64
N ILE A 521 -8.41 -14.87 -13.11
CA ILE A 521 -8.53 -13.49 -13.64
C ILE A 521 -8.48 -13.48 -15.14
N THR A 522 -7.48 -14.15 -15.74
CA THR A 522 -7.39 -14.37 -17.20
C THR A 522 -7.34 -15.86 -17.45
N ASP A 523 -8.15 -16.34 -18.38
CA ASP A 523 -8.22 -17.75 -18.74
C ASP A 523 -7.55 -18.08 -20.09
N ASP A 524 -7.47 -19.37 -20.39
CA ASP A 524 -6.94 -19.95 -21.63
C ASP A 524 -7.78 -19.66 -22.89
N LYS A 525 -8.93 -19.01 -22.73
CA LYS A 525 -9.85 -18.61 -23.80
C LYS A 525 -9.72 -17.14 -24.16
N GLY A 526 -8.90 -16.38 -23.40
CA GLY A 526 -8.71 -14.95 -23.55
C GLY A 526 -9.78 -14.11 -22.86
N ASN A 527 -10.56 -14.69 -21.94
CA ASN A 527 -11.41 -13.90 -21.07
C ASN A 527 -10.55 -13.27 -19.97
N ASP A 528 -10.81 -12.00 -19.68
CA ASP A 528 -10.09 -11.25 -18.64
C ASP A 528 -11.07 -10.42 -17.81
N PHE A 529 -10.90 -10.46 -16.49
CA PHE A 529 -11.77 -9.75 -15.56
C PHE A 529 -11.73 -8.23 -15.79
N PHE A 530 -10.54 -7.67 -15.97
CA PHE A 530 -10.35 -6.23 -16.08
C PHE A 530 -10.66 -5.67 -17.46
N ALA A 531 -10.64 -6.50 -18.50
CA ALA A 531 -10.95 -6.06 -19.86
C ALA A 531 -12.43 -5.68 -20.06
N ASN A 532 -13.30 -6.12 -19.15
CA ASN A 532 -14.74 -5.89 -19.23
C ASN A 532 -15.25 -4.81 -18.23
N LEU A 533 -14.34 -4.04 -17.59
CA LEU A 533 -14.65 -2.99 -16.60
C LEU A 533 -14.65 -1.57 -17.19
#